data_fcecb5c02c46886dd427f6c12742def4
#
_entry.id   fcecb5c02c46886dd427f6c12742def4
#
_cell.length_a   1.000
_cell.length_b   1.000
_cell.length_c   1.000
_cell.angle_alpha   90.00
_cell.angle_beta   90.00
_cell.angle_gamma   90.00
#
_symmetry.space_group_name_H-M   'P 1'
#
loop_
_entity.id
_entity.type
_entity.pdbx_description
1 polymer ?
#
loop_
_entity_poly.entity_id
_entity_poly.type
_entity_poly.pdbx_seq_one_letter_code
_entity_poly.pdbx_strand_id
1 'polypeptide(L)'
;MLDAYIYAGLRTPFGRHAGALSTVRPDDLAGLLLARLAETSGFAVDDLEDVILGCTNQAGEDSRNLARNALLAAGLPARLPGQTVNRLCASGLSAVIDAARAISCGEGRLYLAGGAESMSRAPFVMAKAESAFSRTLEVFDSTIGARFANPRLVERYGNDSMPETGDNVARAFGIDREDADRFAASSQARYQAALEEGFFLGEILPVEVRAGRKGETRLVERDEHPRPQADLAALARLPALFAGGVVTAGNASGINDGAAVVLLGDRAIGEREGIRPLARILASASVGVEPRLMGIGPQQAILRALQRAGIDLDEVGLIEINEAFAPQVLACLKLLGLDYEDPRINPHGGAIALGHPLGASGARLVLTAARGLQRIERRYAVISLCVGLGQGVAMVIERCR
;
A
#
# COMPACT_ATOMS: atom_id res chain seq x y z
N MET A 1 20.20 3.59 12.75
CA MET A 1 19.91 2.63 11.67
C MET A 1 18.89 1.65 12.24
N LEU A 2 17.90 1.24 11.47
CA LEU A 2 16.97 0.19 11.90
C LEU A 2 17.65 -1.18 11.78
N ASP A 3 17.20 -2.14 12.59
CA ASP A 3 17.70 -3.51 12.61
C ASP A 3 16.55 -4.48 12.90
N ALA A 4 15.71 -4.67 11.92
CA ALA A 4 14.58 -5.59 11.95
C ALA A 4 14.57 -6.42 10.67
N TYR A 5 14.06 -7.64 10.73
CA TYR A 5 14.12 -8.60 9.65
C TYR A 5 12.71 -9.03 9.22
N ILE A 6 12.49 -9.13 7.91
CA ILE A 6 11.27 -9.62 7.30
C ILE A 6 11.42 -11.11 7.08
N TYR A 7 10.62 -11.92 7.75
CA TYR A 7 10.69 -13.39 7.68
C TYR A 7 9.67 -13.98 6.74
N ALA A 8 8.45 -13.45 6.74
CA ALA A 8 7.35 -13.94 5.94
C ALA A 8 6.38 -12.81 5.61
N GLY A 9 5.46 -13.06 4.72
CA GLY A 9 4.37 -12.16 4.43
C GLY A 9 3.35 -12.80 3.49
N LEU A 10 2.12 -12.35 3.60
CA LEU A 10 1.00 -12.76 2.77
C LEU A 10 0.14 -11.54 2.45
N ARG A 11 -0.57 -11.63 1.34
CA ARG A 11 -1.65 -10.70 1.01
C ARG A 11 -2.88 -11.44 0.50
N THR A 12 -4.02 -10.82 0.55
CA THR A 12 -5.18 -11.25 -0.21
C THR A 12 -4.99 -10.91 -1.69
N PRO A 13 -5.74 -11.51 -2.61
CA PRO A 13 -5.95 -10.87 -3.90
C PRO A 13 -6.54 -9.48 -3.67
N PHE A 14 -6.27 -8.53 -4.57
CA PHE A 14 -6.89 -7.21 -4.52
C PHE A 14 -8.15 -7.18 -5.37
N GLY A 15 -9.28 -6.90 -4.71
CA GLY A 15 -10.57 -6.71 -5.34
C GLY A 15 -10.71 -5.30 -5.92
N ARG A 16 -11.48 -5.15 -6.99
CA ARG A 16 -11.92 -3.85 -7.47
C ARG A 16 -13.09 -3.34 -6.61
N HIS A 17 -13.36 -2.06 -6.67
CA HIS A 17 -14.53 -1.46 -6.03
C HIS A 17 -15.83 -2.19 -6.45
N ALA A 18 -16.67 -2.50 -5.47
CA ALA A 18 -17.90 -3.29 -5.64
C ALA A 18 -17.69 -4.65 -6.32
N GLY A 19 -16.45 -5.20 -6.28
CA GLY A 19 -16.05 -6.45 -6.91
C GLY A 19 -16.11 -7.66 -5.99
N ALA A 20 -15.21 -8.60 -6.25
CA ALA A 20 -15.22 -9.92 -5.62
C ALA A 20 -15.09 -9.89 -4.09
N LEU A 21 -14.33 -8.93 -3.54
CA LEU A 21 -14.12 -8.80 -2.09
C LEU A 21 -15.09 -7.83 -1.40
N SER A 22 -15.99 -7.18 -2.13
CA SER A 22 -16.88 -6.13 -1.59
C SER A 22 -17.81 -6.59 -0.45
N THR A 23 -18.01 -7.89 -0.31
CA THR A 23 -18.84 -8.47 0.76
C THR A 23 -18.05 -8.92 1.98
N VAL A 24 -16.71 -8.83 1.92
CA VAL A 24 -15.82 -9.25 3.01
C VAL A 24 -15.41 -8.05 3.86
N ARG A 25 -15.50 -8.16 5.16
CA ARG A 25 -15.12 -7.10 6.11
C ARG A 25 -13.60 -6.88 6.11
N PRO A 26 -13.11 -5.66 6.31
CA PRO A 26 -11.67 -5.39 6.35
C PRO A 26 -10.96 -6.10 7.52
N ASP A 27 -11.60 -6.24 8.66
CA ASP A 27 -11.07 -6.97 9.81
C ASP A 27 -10.99 -8.48 9.54
N ASP A 28 -11.92 -9.07 8.78
CA ASP A 28 -11.86 -10.47 8.36
C ASP A 28 -10.73 -10.68 7.32
N LEU A 29 -10.54 -9.77 6.35
CA LEU A 29 -9.44 -9.86 5.38
C LEU A 29 -8.08 -9.83 6.08
N ALA A 30 -7.89 -8.93 7.03
CA ALA A 30 -6.66 -8.86 7.82
C ALA A 30 -6.51 -10.09 8.72
N GLY A 31 -7.58 -10.48 9.41
CA GLY A 31 -7.61 -11.64 10.33
C GLY A 31 -7.21 -12.94 9.65
N LEU A 32 -7.66 -13.16 8.41
CA LEU A 32 -7.27 -14.32 7.61
C LEU A 32 -5.75 -14.42 7.43
N LEU A 33 -5.09 -13.30 7.14
CA LEU A 33 -3.63 -13.25 6.96
C LEU A 33 -2.89 -13.43 8.29
N LEU A 34 -3.39 -12.78 9.37
CA LEU A 34 -2.81 -12.91 10.71
C LEU A 34 -2.84 -14.37 11.19
N ALA A 35 -3.99 -15.03 11.07
CA ALA A 35 -4.15 -16.44 11.43
C ALA A 35 -3.20 -17.34 10.62
N ARG A 36 -3.15 -17.14 9.30
CA ARG A 36 -2.30 -17.97 8.43
C ARG A 36 -0.81 -17.77 8.72
N LEU A 37 -0.35 -16.54 8.91
CA LEU A 37 1.05 -16.28 9.27
C LEU A 37 1.41 -16.85 10.64
N ALA A 38 0.54 -16.72 11.64
CA ALA A 38 0.73 -17.32 12.96
C ALA A 38 0.83 -18.84 12.90
N GLU A 39 0.04 -19.49 12.02
CA GLU A 39 0.03 -20.95 11.84
C GLU A 39 1.26 -21.47 11.08
N THR A 40 1.70 -20.75 10.02
CA THR A 40 2.60 -21.32 9.02
C THR A 40 4.03 -20.72 9.04
N SER A 41 4.27 -19.68 9.81
CA SER A 41 5.58 -19.00 9.81
C SER A 41 6.71 -19.79 10.50
N GLY A 42 6.36 -20.76 11.31
CA GLY A 42 7.32 -21.53 12.11
C GLY A 42 7.72 -20.88 13.43
N PHE A 43 7.26 -19.65 13.70
CA PHE A 43 7.47 -18.98 14.98
C PHE A 43 6.33 -19.30 15.96
N ALA A 44 6.66 -19.37 17.26
CA ALA A 44 5.64 -19.56 18.28
C ALA A 44 4.77 -18.29 18.42
N VAL A 45 3.45 -18.47 18.50
CA VAL A 45 2.50 -17.37 18.73
C VAL A 45 2.80 -16.64 20.06
N ASP A 46 3.40 -17.34 21.01
CA ASP A 46 3.79 -16.77 22.29
C ASP A 46 4.95 -15.78 22.21
N ASP A 47 5.72 -15.79 21.13
CA ASP A 47 6.77 -14.81 20.86
C ASP A 47 6.24 -13.51 20.23
N LEU A 48 4.99 -13.50 19.74
CA LEU A 48 4.39 -12.29 19.20
C LEU A 48 4.19 -11.25 20.31
N GLU A 49 4.69 -10.04 20.05
CA GLU A 49 4.59 -8.89 20.94
C GLU A 49 3.37 -8.01 20.63
N ASP A 50 3.18 -7.65 19.36
CA ASP A 50 2.10 -6.77 18.94
C ASP A 50 1.69 -7.02 17.49
N VAL A 51 0.49 -6.52 17.14
CA VAL A 51 -0.04 -6.46 15.76
C VAL A 51 -0.27 -5.00 15.38
N ILE A 52 0.46 -4.50 14.37
CA ILE A 52 0.36 -3.11 13.91
C ILE A 52 -0.19 -3.09 12.49
N LEU A 53 -1.40 -2.56 12.30
CA LEU A 53 -2.04 -2.50 10.98
C LEU A 53 -2.36 -1.07 10.55
N GLY A 54 -2.11 -0.79 9.28
CA GLY A 54 -2.54 0.43 8.61
C GLY A 54 -4.00 0.34 8.14
N CYS A 55 -4.76 1.41 8.37
CA CYS A 55 -6.10 1.59 7.82
C CYS A 55 -6.43 3.06 7.75
N THR A 56 -7.03 3.51 6.65
CA THR A 56 -7.34 4.94 6.46
C THR A 56 -8.75 5.30 6.88
N ASN A 57 -9.70 4.40 6.68
CA ASN A 57 -11.06 4.57 7.13
C ASN A 57 -11.21 3.95 8.52
N GLN A 58 -11.78 4.71 9.47
CA GLN A 58 -11.97 4.26 10.85
C GLN A 58 -13.39 4.57 11.36
N ALA A 59 -14.34 4.71 10.44
CA ALA A 59 -15.71 5.07 10.74
C ALA A 59 -16.69 3.88 10.59
N GLY A 60 -16.30 2.81 9.91
CA GLY A 60 -17.11 1.64 9.63
C GLY A 60 -16.71 0.40 10.44
N GLU A 61 -16.63 -0.72 9.74
CA GLU A 61 -16.26 -2.04 10.31
C GLU A 61 -14.79 -2.11 10.74
N ASP A 62 -13.97 -1.21 10.23
CA ASP A 62 -12.58 -0.94 10.59
C ASP A 62 -12.41 -0.10 11.87
N SER A 63 -13.51 0.35 12.45
CA SER A 63 -13.56 1.19 13.64
C SER A 63 -13.21 0.39 14.92
N ARG A 64 -12.50 0.93 15.79
CA ARG A 64 -11.61 2.12 15.84
C ARG A 64 -10.18 1.65 15.83
N ASN A 65 -10.00 0.33 15.98
CA ASN A 65 -8.71 -0.34 16.01
C ASN A 65 -8.80 -1.64 15.21
N LEU A 66 -8.57 -1.51 13.90
CA LEU A 66 -8.61 -2.62 12.96
C LEU A 66 -7.69 -3.77 13.42
N ALA A 67 -6.47 -3.46 13.87
CA ALA A 67 -5.50 -4.47 14.28
C ALA A 67 -6.04 -5.33 15.43
N ARG A 68 -6.58 -4.69 16.46
CA ARG A 68 -7.15 -5.41 17.60
C ARG A 68 -8.38 -6.23 17.22
N ASN A 69 -9.27 -5.67 16.39
CA ASN A 69 -10.44 -6.39 15.90
C ASN A 69 -10.04 -7.62 15.09
N ALA A 70 -9.11 -7.44 14.14
CA ALA A 70 -8.65 -8.50 13.24
C ALA A 70 -7.96 -9.64 14.00
N LEU A 71 -7.06 -9.34 14.94
CA LEU A 71 -6.38 -10.38 15.71
C LEU A 71 -7.33 -11.20 16.59
N LEU A 72 -8.34 -10.56 17.18
CA LEU A 72 -9.35 -11.27 17.98
C LEU A 72 -10.29 -12.10 17.10
N ALA A 73 -10.71 -11.57 15.94
CA ALA A 73 -11.49 -12.31 14.96
C ALA A 73 -10.72 -13.49 14.38
N ALA A 74 -9.39 -13.39 14.25
CA ALA A 74 -8.49 -14.45 13.84
C ALA A 74 -8.28 -15.54 14.90
N GLY A 75 -8.81 -15.37 16.12
CA GLY A 75 -8.60 -16.31 17.23
C GLY A 75 -7.21 -16.26 17.85
N LEU A 76 -6.42 -15.22 17.59
CA LEU A 76 -5.12 -15.04 18.24
C LEU A 76 -5.31 -14.72 19.74
N PRO A 77 -4.30 -15.03 20.59
CA PRO A 77 -4.44 -14.86 22.03
C PRO A 77 -4.81 -13.43 22.45
N ALA A 78 -5.80 -13.31 23.33
CA ALA A 78 -6.29 -12.02 23.82
C ALA A 78 -5.24 -11.17 24.56
N ARG A 79 -4.12 -11.76 24.96
CA ARG A 79 -2.97 -11.04 25.55
C ARG A 79 -2.24 -10.16 24.53
N LEU A 80 -2.32 -10.48 23.23
CA LEU A 80 -1.67 -9.69 22.19
C LEU A 80 -2.35 -8.33 22.04
N PRO A 81 -1.65 -7.22 22.16
CA PRO A 81 -2.18 -5.91 21.87
C PRO A 81 -2.39 -5.73 20.35
N GLY A 82 -2.93 -4.61 19.95
CA GLY A 82 -3.10 -4.25 18.55
C GLY A 82 -3.17 -2.75 18.39
N GLN A 83 -2.46 -2.20 17.41
CA GLN A 83 -2.44 -0.78 17.08
C GLN A 83 -2.82 -0.53 15.63
N THR A 84 -3.67 0.47 15.40
CA THR A 84 -3.99 0.95 14.05
C THR A 84 -3.29 2.26 13.74
N VAL A 85 -2.59 2.30 12.59
CA VAL A 85 -1.86 3.47 12.09
C VAL A 85 -2.59 4.08 10.90
N ASN A 86 -2.76 5.39 10.88
CA ASN A 86 -3.28 6.12 9.74
C ASN A 86 -2.27 7.16 9.25
N ARG A 87 -1.69 6.90 8.09
CA ARG A 87 -0.94 7.85 7.28
C ARG A 87 -1.43 7.76 5.84
N LEU A 88 -2.74 7.74 5.67
CA LEU A 88 -3.39 7.60 4.36
C LEU A 88 -2.74 6.47 3.53
N CYS A 89 -2.37 6.72 2.28
CA CYS A 89 -1.80 5.72 1.36
C CYS A 89 -0.59 4.95 1.92
N ALA A 90 0.19 5.55 2.83
CA ALA A 90 1.35 4.91 3.44
C ALA A 90 1.08 4.28 4.82
N SER A 91 -0.18 4.07 5.20
CA SER A 91 -0.53 3.50 6.52
C SER A 91 0.13 2.13 6.74
N GLY A 92 0.04 1.23 5.77
CA GLY A 92 0.67 -0.10 5.86
C GLY A 92 2.19 -0.05 5.93
N LEU A 93 2.84 0.84 5.14
CA LEU A 93 4.29 1.04 5.25
C LEU A 93 4.68 1.64 6.61
N SER A 94 3.88 2.57 7.14
CA SER A 94 4.10 3.16 8.47
C SER A 94 3.97 2.11 9.57
N ALA A 95 3.02 1.20 9.48
CA ALA A 95 2.86 0.08 10.41
C ALA A 95 4.11 -0.82 10.43
N VAL A 96 4.65 -1.16 9.25
CA VAL A 96 5.90 -1.93 9.13
C VAL A 96 7.09 -1.14 9.69
N ILE A 97 7.17 0.17 9.45
CA ILE A 97 8.22 1.03 10.01
C ILE A 97 8.14 1.09 11.54
N ASP A 98 6.94 1.18 12.11
CA ASP A 98 6.77 1.28 13.57
C ASP A 98 7.13 -0.05 14.23
N ALA A 99 6.74 -1.20 13.68
CA ALA A 99 7.21 -2.51 14.14
C ALA A 99 8.74 -2.64 14.06
N ALA A 100 9.34 -2.21 12.94
CA ALA A 100 10.80 -2.24 12.78
C ALA A 100 11.53 -1.34 13.80
N ARG A 101 10.95 -0.21 14.18
CA ARG A 101 11.47 0.67 15.24
C ARG A 101 11.38 0.01 16.60
N ALA A 102 10.23 -0.58 16.94
CA ALA A 102 10.01 -1.28 18.19
C ALA A 102 11.06 -2.41 18.37
N ILE A 103 11.22 -3.27 17.36
CA ILE A 103 12.25 -4.32 17.34
C ILE A 103 13.65 -3.72 17.51
N SER A 104 13.98 -2.67 16.76
CA SER A 104 15.32 -2.04 16.85
C SER A 104 15.60 -1.35 18.18
N CYS A 105 14.55 -0.99 18.92
CA CYS A 105 14.66 -0.42 20.29
C CYS A 105 14.61 -1.49 21.39
N GLY A 106 14.39 -2.75 21.05
CA GLY A 106 14.28 -3.85 22.01
C GLY A 106 12.94 -3.92 22.74
N GLU A 107 11.87 -3.33 22.19
CA GLU A 107 10.51 -3.34 22.75
C GLU A 107 9.74 -4.63 22.42
N GLY A 108 10.39 -5.66 21.96
CA GLY A 108 9.82 -6.96 21.60
C GLY A 108 10.59 -7.57 20.45
N ARG A 109 10.31 -8.85 20.18
CA ARG A 109 11.12 -9.64 19.25
C ARG A 109 10.43 -10.05 17.98
N LEU A 110 9.09 -10.12 17.97
CA LEU A 110 8.30 -10.61 16.83
C LEU A 110 7.01 -9.82 16.70
N TYR A 111 6.72 -9.33 15.50
CA TYR A 111 5.56 -8.49 15.19
C TYR A 111 4.88 -8.95 13.91
N LEU A 112 3.55 -8.84 13.88
CA LEU A 112 2.79 -8.85 12.65
C LEU A 112 2.46 -7.41 12.27
N ALA A 113 2.91 -6.96 11.10
CA ALA A 113 2.71 -5.59 10.64
C ALA A 113 2.21 -5.54 9.20
N GLY A 114 1.30 -4.63 8.91
CA GLY A 114 0.75 -4.52 7.57
C GLY A 114 -0.44 -3.59 7.49
N GLY A 115 -1.52 -4.01 6.86
CA GLY A 115 -2.76 -3.25 6.84
C GLY A 115 -3.81 -3.81 5.92
N ALA A 116 -5.00 -3.24 6.02
CA ALA A 116 -6.14 -3.59 5.18
C ALA A 116 -6.96 -2.33 4.86
N GLU A 117 -7.64 -2.40 3.74
CA GLU A 117 -8.66 -1.43 3.36
C GLU A 117 -9.79 -2.14 2.63
N SER A 118 -11.03 -1.83 2.98
CA SER A 118 -12.17 -2.15 2.13
C SER A 118 -12.84 -0.83 1.72
N MET A 119 -12.45 -0.35 0.55
CA MET A 119 -12.98 0.90 0.03
C MET A 119 -14.43 0.71 -0.48
N SER A 120 -14.81 -0.53 -0.84
CA SER A 120 -16.19 -0.88 -1.18
C SER A 120 -17.15 -0.80 0.01
N ARG A 121 -16.65 -0.99 1.23
CA ARG A 121 -17.46 -1.00 2.46
C ARG A 121 -17.31 0.27 3.29
N ALA A 122 -16.62 1.26 2.75
CA ALA A 122 -16.50 2.56 3.38
C ALA A 122 -17.91 3.17 3.60
N PRO A 123 -18.27 3.55 4.83
CA PRO A 123 -19.63 3.98 5.15
C PRO A 123 -19.91 5.39 4.66
N PHE A 124 -21.21 5.70 4.51
CA PHE A 124 -21.65 7.08 4.52
C PHE A 124 -21.50 7.67 5.92
N VAL A 125 -21.00 8.89 5.99
CA VAL A 125 -20.81 9.61 7.26
C VAL A 125 -21.52 10.96 7.24
N MET A 126 -22.01 11.38 8.39
CA MET A 126 -22.69 12.67 8.55
C MET A 126 -22.27 13.35 9.84
N ALA A 127 -22.16 14.68 9.83
CA ALA A 127 -21.93 15.45 11.03
C ALA A 127 -23.20 15.53 11.89
N LYS A 128 -23.01 15.76 13.19
CA LYS A 128 -24.13 16.16 14.06
C LYS A 128 -24.56 17.58 13.68
N ALA A 129 -25.85 17.86 13.81
CA ALA A 129 -26.36 19.19 13.60
C ALA A 129 -25.73 20.17 14.62
N GLU A 130 -25.32 21.35 14.15
CA GLU A 130 -24.77 22.42 15.00
C GLU A 130 -25.85 23.27 15.68
N SER A 131 -27.06 23.25 15.13
CA SER A 131 -28.20 23.95 15.65
C SER A 131 -29.35 23.01 15.98
N ALA A 132 -30.14 23.38 17.02
CA ALA A 132 -31.37 22.68 17.35
C ALA A 132 -32.37 22.77 16.17
N PHE A 133 -33.12 21.69 15.96
CA PHE A 133 -34.18 21.63 14.90
C PHE A 133 -33.63 21.86 13.48
N SER A 134 -32.34 21.54 13.20
CA SER A 134 -31.80 21.63 11.86
C SER A 134 -32.66 20.81 10.88
N ARG A 135 -32.90 21.39 9.71
CA ARG A 135 -33.62 20.73 8.59
C ARG A 135 -32.75 20.33 7.44
N THR A 136 -31.43 20.52 7.58
CA THR A 136 -30.41 20.14 6.61
C THR A 136 -29.62 18.96 7.13
N LEU A 137 -29.34 18.02 6.23
CA LEU A 137 -28.48 16.86 6.47
C LEU A 137 -27.46 16.78 5.34
N GLU A 138 -26.18 16.82 5.69
CA GLU A 138 -25.11 16.59 4.73
C GLU A 138 -24.51 15.22 4.97
N VAL A 139 -24.43 14.39 3.93
CA VAL A 139 -23.90 13.02 3.96
C VAL A 139 -22.74 12.92 3.01
N PHE A 140 -21.62 12.38 3.48
CA PHE A 140 -20.41 12.16 2.68
C PHE A 140 -20.18 10.66 2.48
N ASP A 141 -19.82 10.28 1.26
CA ASP A 141 -19.21 8.97 0.98
C ASP A 141 -17.77 8.99 1.50
N SER A 142 -17.43 8.04 2.37
CA SER A 142 -16.09 7.98 2.95
C SER A 142 -15.10 7.11 2.17
N THR A 143 -15.48 6.66 0.96
CA THR A 143 -14.63 5.82 0.10
C THR A 143 -13.34 6.52 -0.29
N ILE A 144 -13.42 7.77 -0.76
CA ILE A 144 -12.28 8.62 -1.15
C ILE A 144 -12.57 10.08 -0.85
N GLY A 145 -11.52 10.90 -0.86
CA GLY A 145 -11.65 12.36 -0.73
C GLY A 145 -11.80 12.84 0.72
N ALA A 146 -11.88 14.15 0.84
CA ALA A 146 -12.08 14.83 2.11
C ALA A 146 -13.58 14.84 2.47
N ARG A 147 -13.88 14.48 3.73
CA ARG A 147 -15.16 14.72 4.40
C ARG A 147 -14.91 15.67 5.55
N PHE A 148 -15.84 16.57 5.78
CA PHE A 148 -15.70 17.61 6.83
C PHE A 148 -14.41 18.43 6.64
N ALA A 149 -14.14 18.88 5.40
CA ALA A 149 -12.92 19.62 5.08
C ALA A 149 -12.77 20.84 5.99
N ASN A 150 -11.60 20.99 6.62
CA ASN A 150 -11.32 22.14 7.47
C ASN A 150 -11.19 23.41 6.61
N PRO A 151 -12.01 24.46 6.81
CA PRO A 151 -11.99 25.67 5.99
C PRO A 151 -10.61 26.34 5.93
N ARG A 152 -9.83 26.30 7.00
CA ARG A 152 -8.47 26.87 7.04
C ARG A 152 -7.50 26.12 6.14
N LEU A 153 -7.67 24.80 5.98
CA LEU A 153 -6.85 24.01 5.06
C LEU A 153 -7.27 24.30 3.61
N VAL A 154 -8.57 24.38 3.35
CA VAL A 154 -9.10 24.71 2.02
C VAL A 154 -8.63 26.08 1.57
N GLU A 155 -8.67 27.08 2.46
CA GLU A 155 -8.21 28.45 2.18
C GLU A 155 -6.72 28.48 1.80
N ARG A 156 -5.88 27.68 2.49
CA ARG A 156 -4.41 27.73 2.31
C ARG A 156 -3.91 26.86 1.18
N TYR A 157 -4.50 25.69 1.01
CA TYR A 157 -3.95 24.61 0.17
C TYR A 157 -4.93 24.11 -0.90
N GLY A 158 -6.15 24.65 -0.93
CA GLY A 158 -7.20 24.15 -1.82
C GLY A 158 -7.83 22.85 -1.31
N ASN A 159 -8.74 22.31 -2.10
CA ASN A 159 -9.43 21.05 -1.84
C ASN A 159 -9.44 20.17 -3.10
N ASP A 160 -8.28 20.09 -3.75
CA ASP A 160 -8.14 19.31 -4.98
C ASP A 160 -8.43 17.82 -4.69
N SER A 161 -9.20 17.19 -5.54
CA SER A 161 -9.35 15.74 -5.52
C SER A 161 -8.02 15.05 -5.87
N MET A 162 -7.90 13.77 -5.55
CA MET A 162 -6.66 13.04 -5.82
C MET A 162 -6.25 13.06 -7.31
N PRO A 163 -7.14 12.83 -8.30
CA PRO A 163 -6.76 12.95 -9.71
C PRO A 163 -6.32 14.37 -10.11
N GLU A 164 -6.94 15.42 -9.54
CA GLU A 164 -6.49 16.80 -9.77
C GLU A 164 -5.05 17.03 -9.27
N THR A 165 -4.66 16.41 -8.15
CA THR A 165 -3.24 16.48 -7.70
C THR A 165 -2.31 15.77 -8.68
N GLY A 166 -2.75 14.70 -9.35
CA GLY A 166 -2.02 14.04 -10.43
C GLY A 166 -1.82 14.97 -11.63
N ASP A 167 -2.87 15.69 -12.05
CA ASP A 167 -2.80 16.68 -13.12
C ASP A 167 -1.94 17.90 -12.75
N ASN A 168 -1.97 18.32 -11.48
CA ASN A 168 -1.09 19.38 -10.99
C ASN A 168 0.39 19.00 -11.09
N VAL A 169 0.73 17.76 -10.73
CA VAL A 169 2.08 17.22 -10.88
C VAL A 169 2.47 17.14 -12.36
N ALA A 170 1.58 16.61 -13.21
CA ALA A 170 1.83 16.54 -14.65
C ALA A 170 2.18 17.92 -15.22
N ARG A 171 1.38 18.94 -14.89
CA ARG A 171 1.59 20.33 -15.34
C ARG A 171 2.89 20.93 -14.79
N ALA A 172 3.15 20.74 -13.49
CA ALA A 172 4.34 21.32 -12.84
C ALA A 172 5.66 20.74 -13.35
N PHE A 173 5.66 19.47 -13.76
CA PHE A 173 6.87 18.77 -14.19
C PHE A 173 6.91 18.45 -15.68
N GLY A 174 5.93 18.92 -16.47
CA GLY A 174 5.90 18.74 -17.91
C GLY A 174 5.80 17.27 -18.31
N ILE A 175 4.93 16.50 -17.64
CA ILE A 175 4.60 15.12 -18.00
C ILE A 175 3.39 15.16 -18.92
N ASP A 176 3.50 14.58 -20.09
CA ASP A 176 2.42 14.54 -21.03
C ASP A 176 1.55 13.27 -20.91
N ARG A 177 0.46 13.25 -21.67
CA ARG A 177 -0.50 12.16 -21.67
C ARG A 177 0.08 10.87 -22.25
N GLU A 178 0.91 10.97 -23.28
CA GLU A 178 1.48 9.81 -23.96
C GLU A 178 2.46 9.08 -23.06
N ASP A 179 3.34 9.81 -22.36
CA ASP A 179 4.26 9.23 -21.38
C ASP A 179 3.50 8.56 -20.23
N ALA A 180 2.43 9.19 -19.73
CA ALA A 180 1.60 8.63 -18.67
C ALA A 180 0.92 7.32 -19.11
N ASP A 181 0.37 7.28 -20.32
CA ASP A 181 -0.27 6.08 -20.86
C ASP A 181 0.77 4.98 -21.16
N ARG A 182 1.96 5.33 -21.65
CA ARG A 182 3.07 4.38 -21.88
C ARG A 182 3.52 3.72 -20.58
N PHE A 183 3.67 4.50 -19.52
CA PHE A 183 3.98 3.98 -18.19
C PHE A 183 2.89 3.04 -17.69
N ALA A 184 1.62 3.40 -17.84
CA ALA A 184 0.49 2.57 -17.42
C ALA A 184 0.44 1.24 -18.19
N ALA A 185 0.64 1.26 -19.51
CA ALA A 185 0.73 0.05 -20.32
C ALA A 185 1.89 -0.85 -19.86
N SER A 186 3.04 -0.25 -19.55
CA SER A 186 4.21 -0.97 -19.01
C SER A 186 3.90 -1.62 -17.65
N SER A 187 3.19 -0.94 -16.74
CA SER A 187 2.78 -1.51 -15.45
C SER A 187 1.90 -2.75 -15.64
N GLN A 188 0.91 -2.70 -16.55
CA GLN A 188 0.06 -3.83 -16.88
C GLN A 188 0.86 -5.01 -17.48
N ALA A 189 1.77 -4.71 -18.41
CA ALA A 189 2.60 -5.73 -19.06
C ALA A 189 3.56 -6.42 -18.06
N ARG A 190 4.18 -5.65 -17.16
CA ARG A 190 5.06 -6.17 -16.11
C ARG A 190 4.30 -7.05 -15.11
N TYR A 191 3.08 -6.66 -14.74
CA TYR A 191 2.23 -7.49 -13.89
C TYR A 191 1.89 -8.82 -14.59
N GLN A 192 1.50 -8.78 -15.86
CA GLN A 192 1.15 -9.98 -16.61
C GLN A 192 2.35 -10.93 -16.74
N ALA A 193 3.54 -10.42 -17.06
CA ALA A 193 4.77 -11.21 -17.10
C ALA A 193 5.07 -11.84 -15.73
N ALA A 194 5.00 -11.07 -14.65
CA ALA A 194 5.23 -11.57 -13.30
C ALA A 194 4.21 -12.67 -12.89
N LEU A 195 2.95 -12.53 -13.32
CA LEU A 195 1.91 -13.53 -13.08
C LEU A 195 2.24 -14.85 -13.82
N GLU A 196 2.63 -14.77 -15.10
CA GLU A 196 3.00 -15.92 -15.95
C GLU A 196 4.26 -16.62 -15.42
N GLU A 197 5.23 -15.87 -14.92
CA GLU A 197 6.44 -16.40 -14.27
C GLU A 197 6.18 -16.97 -12.86
N GLY A 198 4.94 -16.88 -12.36
CA GLY A 198 4.57 -17.38 -11.04
C GLY A 198 5.18 -16.56 -9.89
N PHE A 199 5.49 -15.27 -10.09
CA PHE A 199 6.04 -14.41 -9.05
C PHE A 199 5.17 -14.34 -7.81
N PHE A 200 3.86 -14.28 -7.99
CA PHE A 200 2.89 -14.13 -6.90
C PHE A 200 2.51 -15.47 -6.21
N LEU A 201 3.06 -16.60 -6.66
CA LEU A 201 2.84 -17.88 -5.98
C LEU A 201 3.41 -17.86 -4.56
N GLY A 202 2.59 -18.21 -3.58
CA GLY A 202 2.95 -18.17 -2.16
C GLY A 202 2.93 -16.76 -1.53
N GLU A 203 2.51 -15.74 -2.28
CA GLU A 203 2.24 -14.40 -1.77
C GLU A 203 0.74 -14.19 -1.54
N ILE A 204 -0.08 -14.64 -2.49
CA ILE A 204 -1.53 -14.47 -2.44
C ILE A 204 -2.16 -15.63 -1.65
N LEU A 205 -2.89 -15.29 -0.58
CA LEU A 205 -3.75 -16.21 0.13
C LEU A 205 -5.17 -16.10 -0.43
N PRO A 206 -5.75 -17.19 -0.98
CA PRO A 206 -7.13 -17.18 -1.47
C PRO A 206 -8.13 -16.78 -0.39
N VAL A 207 -9.15 -16.02 -0.80
CA VAL A 207 -10.25 -15.57 0.08
C VAL A 207 -11.54 -16.27 -0.32
N GLU A 208 -12.17 -16.96 0.62
CA GLU A 208 -13.50 -17.52 0.43
C GLU A 208 -14.55 -16.41 0.55
N VAL A 209 -15.37 -16.26 -0.47
CA VAL A 209 -16.45 -15.27 -0.50
C VAL A 209 -17.81 -15.92 -0.75
N ARG A 210 -18.84 -15.29 -0.25
CA ARG A 210 -20.23 -15.73 -0.54
C ARG A 210 -20.51 -15.61 -2.04
N ALA A 211 -21.07 -16.66 -2.63
CA ALA A 211 -21.43 -16.71 -4.06
C ALA A 211 -22.94 -16.92 -4.19
N GLY A 212 -23.63 -15.94 -4.80
CA GLY A 212 -25.02 -16.07 -5.22
C GLY A 212 -26.00 -16.42 -4.10
N ARG A 213 -26.53 -17.65 -4.13
CA ARG A 213 -27.61 -18.11 -3.24
C ARG A 213 -27.07 -18.51 -1.86
N LYS A 214 -27.99 -18.60 -0.89
CA LYS A 214 -27.72 -18.92 0.51
C LYS A 214 -26.85 -20.20 0.67
N GLY A 215 -25.63 -20.01 1.18
CA GLY A 215 -24.71 -21.10 1.52
C GLY A 215 -23.67 -21.47 0.46
N GLU A 216 -23.73 -20.87 -0.74
CA GLU A 216 -22.70 -21.08 -1.74
C GLU A 216 -21.50 -20.16 -1.47
N THR A 217 -20.29 -20.72 -1.61
CA THR A 217 -19.02 -19.96 -1.52
C THR A 217 -18.18 -20.19 -2.78
N ARG A 218 -17.28 -19.26 -3.05
CA ARG A 218 -16.24 -19.39 -4.07
C ARG A 218 -14.93 -18.84 -3.56
N LEU A 219 -13.82 -19.34 -4.08
CA LEU A 219 -12.51 -18.78 -3.81
C LEU A 219 -12.19 -17.65 -4.79
N VAL A 220 -11.65 -16.57 -4.25
CA VAL A 220 -11.01 -15.48 -4.99
C VAL A 220 -9.51 -15.65 -4.81
N GLU A 221 -8.81 -16.01 -5.90
CA GLU A 221 -7.40 -16.42 -5.87
C GLU A 221 -6.47 -15.48 -6.65
N ARG A 222 -7.06 -14.53 -7.41
CA ARG A 222 -6.33 -13.62 -8.29
C ARG A 222 -6.77 -12.19 -8.08
N ASP A 223 -5.84 -11.26 -8.30
CA ASP A 223 -6.15 -9.84 -8.35
C ASP A 223 -7.20 -9.56 -9.44
N GLU A 224 -8.20 -8.76 -9.10
CA GLU A 224 -9.35 -8.49 -9.98
C GLU A 224 -9.14 -7.20 -10.81
N HIS A 225 -8.19 -6.35 -10.38
CA HIS A 225 -7.98 -5.06 -11.01
C HIS A 225 -7.23 -5.10 -12.35
N PRO A 226 -6.29 -6.03 -12.62
CA PRO A 226 -5.47 -6.03 -13.83
C PRO A 226 -6.29 -6.02 -15.12
N ARG A 227 -5.76 -5.33 -16.15
CA ARG A 227 -6.35 -5.17 -17.47
C ARG A 227 -5.33 -5.61 -18.55
N PRO A 228 -5.20 -6.91 -18.81
CA PRO A 228 -4.17 -7.43 -19.73
C PRO A 228 -4.29 -6.89 -21.16
N GLN A 229 -5.43 -6.31 -21.53
CA GLN A 229 -5.70 -5.73 -22.86
C GLN A 229 -5.52 -4.20 -22.89
N ALA A 230 -5.04 -3.59 -21.81
CA ALA A 230 -4.79 -2.15 -21.74
C ALA A 230 -3.48 -1.79 -22.45
N ASP A 231 -3.48 -1.93 -23.78
CA ASP A 231 -2.40 -1.43 -24.62
C ASP A 231 -2.46 0.10 -24.79
N LEU A 232 -1.41 0.68 -25.34
CA LEU A 232 -1.31 2.13 -25.54
C LEU A 232 -2.48 2.69 -26.37
N ALA A 233 -2.93 1.95 -27.39
CA ALA A 233 -4.06 2.38 -28.23
C ALA A 233 -5.38 2.38 -27.48
N ALA A 234 -5.59 1.44 -26.57
CA ALA A 234 -6.77 1.40 -25.71
C ALA A 234 -6.73 2.53 -24.68
N LEU A 235 -5.57 2.80 -24.06
CA LEU A 235 -5.40 3.87 -23.08
C LEU A 235 -5.60 5.25 -23.70
N ALA A 236 -5.06 5.50 -24.90
CA ALA A 236 -5.19 6.77 -25.60
C ALA A 236 -6.64 7.18 -25.89
N ARG A 237 -7.58 6.21 -25.98
CA ARG A 237 -9.02 6.49 -26.19
C ARG A 237 -9.76 6.91 -24.92
N LEU A 238 -9.17 6.73 -23.76
CA LEU A 238 -9.83 7.08 -22.49
C LEU A 238 -9.88 8.61 -22.33
N PRO A 239 -11.02 9.18 -21.92
CA PRO A 239 -11.10 10.60 -21.61
C PRO A 239 -10.27 10.92 -20.36
N ALA A 240 -9.67 12.11 -20.31
CA ALA A 240 -9.13 12.66 -19.09
C ALA A 240 -10.24 12.84 -18.05
N LEU A 241 -9.92 12.63 -16.77
CA LEU A 241 -10.89 12.78 -15.68
C LEU A 241 -11.32 14.24 -15.51
N PHE A 242 -10.44 15.18 -15.82
CA PHE A 242 -10.71 16.62 -15.86
C PHE A 242 -10.31 17.22 -17.19
N ALA A 243 -11.04 18.23 -17.62
CA ALA A 243 -10.78 18.91 -18.90
C ALA A 243 -9.36 19.47 -18.97
N GLY A 244 -8.61 19.08 -20.00
CA GLY A 244 -7.21 19.47 -20.20
C GLY A 244 -6.22 18.76 -19.28
N GLY A 245 -6.66 17.76 -18.50
CA GLY A 245 -5.81 16.93 -17.67
C GLY A 245 -5.14 15.78 -18.44
N VAL A 246 -4.19 15.13 -17.76
CA VAL A 246 -3.41 13.97 -18.24
C VAL A 246 -3.94 12.69 -17.61
N VAL A 247 -4.47 12.77 -16.39
CA VAL A 247 -4.94 11.61 -15.62
C VAL A 247 -6.23 11.05 -16.20
N THR A 248 -6.24 9.73 -16.38
CA THR A 248 -7.40 8.95 -16.87
C THR A 248 -7.66 7.77 -15.93
N ALA A 249 -8.79 7.09 -16.13
CA ALA A 249 -9.07 5.84 -15.45
C ALA A 249 -8.09 4.71 -15.79
N GLY A 250 -7.30 4.83 -16.87
CA GLY A 250 -6.34 3.83 -17.31
C GLY A 250 -4.90 4.06 -16.82
N ASN A 251 -4.56 5.31 -16.45
CA ASN A 251 -3.22 5.67 -15.97
C ASN A 251 -3.21 6.13 -14.49
N ALA A 252 -4.27 5.78 -13.76
CA ALA A 252 -4.43 5.93 -12.32
C ALA A 252 -4.64 4.57 -11.65
N SER A 253 -4.30 4.45 -10.38
CA SER A 253 -4.69 3.30 -9.56
C SER A 253 -6.20 3.27 -9.35
N GLY A 254 -6.74 2.09 -9.04
CA GLY A 254 -8.16 1.92 -8.75
C GLY A 254 -8.52 2.17 -7.29
N ILE A 255 -9.83 2.13 -7.04
CA ILE A 255 -10.45 2.01 -5.72
C ILE A 255 -10.57 0.51 -5.45
N ASN A 256 -9.94 0.02 -4.37
CA ASN A 256 -9.73 -1.42 -4.19
C ASN A 256 -9.96 -1.87 -2.76
N ASP A 257 -10.20 -3.18 -2.64
CA ASP A 257 -10.32 -3.91 -1.37
C ASP A 257 -9.15 -4.88 -1.22
N GLY A 258 -8.58 -5.02 -0.03
CA GLY A 258 -7.54 -6.00 0.20
C GLY A 258 -6.77 -5.80 1.50
N ALA A 259 -5.93 -6.79 1.82
CA ALA A 259 -5.05 -6.78 2.98
C ALA A 259 -3.66 -7.31 2.61
N ALA A 260 -2.63 -6.86 3.33
CA ALA A 260 -1.27 -7.38 3.25
C ALA A 260 -0.62 -7.29 4.63
N VAL A 261 0.05 -8.35 5.05
CA VAL A 261 0.73 -8.47 6.35
C VAL A 261 2.09 -9.11 6.16
N VAL A 262 3.10 -8.58 6.85
CA VAL A 262 4.44 -9.15 6.95
C VAL A 262 4.75 -9.51 8.40
N LEU A 263 5.54 -10.55 8.59
CA LEU A 263 6.08 -10.96 9.88
C LEU A 263 7.50 -10.42 10.02
N LEU A 264 7.70 -9.65 11.06
CA LEU A 264 8.95 -8.99 11.37
C LEU A 264 9.52 -9.52 12.69
N GLY A 265 10.84 -9.68 12.75
CA GLY A 265 11.49 -10.08 13.99
C GLY A 265 12.91 -9.55 14.12
N ASP A 266 13.49 -9.72 15.31
CA ASP A 266 14.92 -9.53 15.52
C ASP A 266 15.70 -10.69 14.88
N ARG A 267 17.02 -10.53 14.74
CA ARG A 267 17.87 -11.57 14.16
C ARG A 267 17.91 -12.83 15.03
N ALA A 268 17.98 -12.65 16.34
CA ALA A 268 18.17 -13.74 17.29
C ALA A 268 16.96 -14.69 17.35
N ILE A 269 15.73 -14.19 17.11
CA ILE A 269 14.56 -15.06 17.06
C ILE A 269 14.59 -15.98 15.83
N GLY A 270 15.03 -15.46 14.66
CA GLY A 270 15.20 -16.28 13.47
C GLY A 270 16.29 -17.32 13.61
N GLU A 271 17.43 -16.95 14.22
CA GLU A 271 18.53 -17.89 14.52
C GLU A 271 18.08 -18.99 15.49
N ARG A 272 17.29 -18.65 16.51
CA ARG A 272 16.74 -19.63 17.45
C ARG A 272 15.87 -20.68 16.78
N GLU A 273 15.00 -20.24 15.86
CA GLU A 273 14.06 -21.12 15.16
C GLU A 273 14.64 -21.74 13.88
N GLY A 274 15.86 -21.35 13.47
CA GLY A 274 16.47 -21.82 12.24
C GLY A 274 15.79 -21.27 10.98
N ILE A 275 15.09 -20.13 11.09
CA ILE A 275 14.34 -19.49 10.01
C ILE A 275 15.16 -18.34 9.41
N ARG A 276 15.38 -18.39 8.10
CA ARG A 276 16.12 -17.34 7.39
C ARG A 276 15.18 -16.19 7.00
N PRO A 277 15.56 -14.94 7.24
CA PRO A 277 14.80 -13.79 6.79
C PRO A 277 14.94 -13.55 5.29
N LEU A 278 13.92 -12.96 4.69
CA LEU A 278 13.94 -12.50 3.29
C LEU A 278 14.79 -11.23 3.14
N ALA A 279 14.61 -10.27 4.04
CA ALA A 279 15.31 -8.99 3.98
C ALA A 279 15.47 -8.37 5.37
N ARG A 280 16.46 -7.48 5.49
CA ARG A 280 16.68 -6.61 6.65
C ARG A 280 16.23 -5.20 6.34
N ILE A 281 15.54 -4.57 7.26
CA ILE A 281 15.13 -3.16 7.17
C ILE A 281 16.27 -2.30 7.71
N LEU A 282 16.79 -1.40 6.87
CA LEU A 282 17.96 -0.58 7.21
C LEU A 282 17.58 0.82 7.67
N ALA A 283 16.66 1.47 6.96
CA ALA A 283 16.29 2.84 7.20
C ALA A 283 14.89 3.17 6.69
N SER A 284 14.33 4.23 7.20
CA SER A 284 13.07 4.81 6.70
C SER A 284 13.11 6.34 6.79
N ALA A 285 12.27 7.00 5.98
CA ALA A 285 12.07 8.44 6.04
C ALA A 285 10.63 8.81 5.75
N SER A 286 10.16 9.87 6.38
CA SER A 286 8.93 10.56 6.03
C SER A 286 9.24 12.03 5.80
N VAL A 287 8.58 12.63 4.81
CA VAL A 287 8.76 14.04 4.40
C VAL A 287 7.42 14.70 4.16
N GLY A 288 7.34 16.01 4.32
CA GLY A 288 6.22 16.83 3.86
C GLY A 288 6.58 17.53 2.56
N VAL A 289 5.61 17.69 1.67
CA VAL A 289 5.68 18.46 0.43
C VAL A 289 4.41 19.30 0.26
N GLU A 290 4.38 20.18 -0.72
CA GLU A 290 3.18 20.96 -1.04
C GLU A 290 1.96 20.03 -1.29
N PRO A 291 0.83 20.19 -0.56
CA PRO A 291 -0.32 19.30 -0.66
C PRO A 291 -0.85 19.09 -2.08
N ARG A 292 -0.89 20.14 -2.89
CA ARG A 292 -1.36 20.09 -4.29
C ARG A 292 -0.39 19.35 -5.22
N LEU A 293 0.85 19.14 -4.78
CA LEU A 293 1.90 18.40 -5.47
C LEU A 293 2.30 17.12 -4.69
N MET A 294 1.37 16.53 -3.93
CA MET A 294 1.63 15.38 -3.06
C MET A 294 2.37 14.23 -3.77
N GLY A 295 2.19 14.11 -5.08
CA GLY A 295 2.76 13.04 -5.90
C GLY A 295 4.28 12.99 -5.91
N ILE A 296 4.99 14.11 -5.65
CA ILE A 296 6.45 14.14 -5.62
C ILE A 296 7.05 13.74 -4.27
N GLY A 297 6.23 13.50 -3.25
CA GLY A 297 6.69 13.08 -1.92
C GLY A 297 7.69 11.92 -1.91
N PRO A 298 7.52 10.87 -2.74
CA PRO A 298 8.45 9.76 -2.84
C PRO A 298 9.88 10.17 -3.12
N GLN A 299 10.11 11.14 -4.00
CA GLN A 299 11.46 11.54 -4.39
C GLN A 299 12.30 11.99 -3.18
N GLN A 300 11.79 12.91 -2.37
CA GLN A 300 12.50 13.39 -1.18
C GLN A 300 12.59 12.30 -0.09
N ALA A 301 11.55 11.48 0.06
CA ALA A 301 11.55 10.39 1.02
C ALA A 301 12.61 9.32 0.67
N ILE A 302 12.73 8.96 -0.61
CA ILE A 302 13.74 8.02 -1.12
C ILE A 302 15.14 8.55 -0.80
N LEU A 303 15.48 9.78 -1.23
CA LEU A 303 16.80 10.34 -1.01
C LEU A 303 17.17 10.41 0.48
N ARG A 304 16.21 10.80 1.32
CA ARG A 304 16.43 10.85 2.77
C ARG A 304 16.59 9.46 3.41
N ALA A 305 15.85 8.46 2.93
CA ALA A 305 15.96 7.09 3.43
C ALA A 305 17.31 6.46 3.03
N LEU A 306 17.74 6.66 1.78
CA LEU A 306 19.04 6.22 1.28
C LEU A 306 20.19 6.90 2.02
N GLN A 307 20.14 8.21 2.24
CA GLN A 307 21.10 8.93 3.05
C GLN A 307 21.23 8.35 4.46
N ARG A 308 20.12 8.02 5.10
CA ARG A 308 20.11 7.38 6.44
C ARG A 308 20.69 5.96 6.44
N ALA A 309 20.53 5.26 5.32
CA ALA A 309 21.10 3.93 5.14
C ALA A 309 22.60 3.97 4.77
N GLY A 310 23.11 5.12 4.33
CA GLY A 310 24.48 5.25 3.79
C GLY A 310 24.65 4.55 2.45
N ILE A 311 23.62 4.61 1.59
CA ILE A 311 23.55 3.90 0.30
C ILE A 311 23.25 4.92 -0.80
N ASP A 312 23.95 4.82 -1.92
CA ASP A 312 23.69 5.64 -3.09
C ASP A 312 22.57 5.01 -3.97
N LEU A 313 21.84 5.85 -4.71
CA LEU A 313 20.73 5.42 -5.57
C LEU A 313 21.17 4.40 -6.64
N ASP A 314 22.42 4.49 -7.11
CA ASP A 314 22.98 3.57 -8.11
C ASP A 314 23.24 2.16 -7.55
N GLU A 315 23.37 2.00 -6.24
CA GLU A 315 23.49 0.71 -5.57
C GLU A 315 22.15 -0.01 -5.42
N VAL A 316 21.04 0.71 -5.59
CA VAL A 316 19.67 0.17 -5.46
C VAL A 316 19.34 -0.67 -6.69
N GLY A 317 19.08 -1.94 -6.49
CA GLY A 317 18.75 -2.88 -7.54
C GLY A 317 17.25 -3.06 -7.82
N LEU A 318 16.39 -2.57 -6.91
CA LEU A 318 14.93 -2.62 -7.06
C LEU A 318 14.31 -1.39 -6.41
N ILE A 319 13.42 -0.72 -7.13
CA ILE A 319 12.75 0.50 -6.70
C ILE A 319 11.24 0.33 -6.84
N GLU A 320 10.55 0.23 -5.72
CA GLU A 320 9.08 0.16 -5.67
C GLU A 320 8.52 1.55 -5.31
N ILE A 321 7.90 2.21 -6.27
CA ILE A 321 7.15 3.45 -6.05
C ILE A 321 5.68 3.16 -6.29
N ASN A 322 4.83 3.40 -5.29
CA ASN A 322 3.40 3.21 -5.46
C ASN A 322 2.85 4.07 -6.61
N GLU A 323 2.12 3.46 -7.50
CA GLU A 323 1.57 4.09 -8.70
C GLU A 323 0.16 4.63 -8.41
N ALA A 324 0.06 5.71 -7.63
CA ALA A 324 -1.24 6.37 -7.46
C ALA A 324 -1.73 6.94 -8.80
N PHE A 325 -0.82 7.58 -9.53
CA PHE A 325 -1.00 8.10 -10.88
C PHE A 325 0.28 7.95 -11.69
N ALA A 326 0.20 7.61 -12.96
CA ALA A 326 1.38 7.51 -13.82
C ALA A 326 2.21 8.82 -13.84
N PRO A 327 1.60 10.02 -14.05
CA PRO A 327 2.37 11.25 -14.04
C PRO A 327 3.07 11.53 -12.70
N GLN A 328 2.54 11.03 -11.59
CA GLN A 328 3.16 11.14 -10.28
C GLN A 328 4.46 10.33 -10.20
N VAL A 329 4.47 9.09 -10.70
CA VAL A 329 5.69 8.27 -10.72
C VAL A 329 6.72 8.89 -11.66
N LEU A 330 6.33 9.25 -12.87
CA LEU A 330 7.20 9.87 -13.88
C LEU A 330 7.87 11.15 -13.36
N ALA A 331 7.12 12.00 -12.64
CA ALA A 331 7.70 13.19 -12.01
C ALA A 331 8.75 12.83 -10.94
N CYS A 332 8.51 11.77 -10.14
CA CYS A 332 9.51 11.27 -9.20
C CYS A 332 10.77 10.77 -9.90
N LEU A 333 10.63 9.98 -11.00
CA LEU A 333 11.75 9.48 -11.77
C LEU A 333 12.58 10.64 -12.37
N LYS A 334 11.91 11.61 -13.00
CA LYS A 334 12.54 12.81 -13.52
C LYS A 334 13.35 13.56 -12.46
N LEU A 335 12.79 13.73 -11.26
CA LEU A 335 13.45 14.41 -10.13
C LEU A 335 14.59 13.58 -9.52
N LEU A 336 14.57 12.25 -9.66
CA LEU A 336 15.65 11.34 -9.24
C LEU A 336 16.72 11.18 -10.32
N GLY A 337 16.53 11.74 -11.52
CA GLY A 337 17.44 11.58 -12.67
C GLY A 337 17.40 10.15 -13.26
N LEU A 338 16.29 9.45 -13.12
CA LEU A 338 16.08 8.09 -13.63
C LEU A 338 15.31 8.13 -14.95
N ASP A 339 15.61 7.15 -15.82
CA ASP A 339 14.85 6.96 -17.04
C ASP A 339 13.43 6.43 -16.74
N TYR A 340 12.45 6.80 -17.57
CA TYR A 340 11.06 6.32 -17.43
C TYR A 340 10.92 4.81 -17.66
N GLU A 341 11.84 4.23 -18.41
CA GLU A 341 11.92 2.79 -18.72
C GLU A 341 12.92 2.03 -17.84
N ASP A 342 13.51 2.68 -16.82
CA ASP A 342 14.47 2.02 -15.91
C ASP A 342 13.89 0.67 -15.41
N PRO A 343 14.56 -0.47 -15.70
CA PRO A 343 14.04 -1.79 -15.39
C PRO A 343 13.95 -2.07 -13.88
N ARG A 344 14.57 -1.25 -13.05
CA ARG A 344 14.51 -1.37 -11.59
C ARG A 344 13.17 -0.89 -11.01
N ILE A 345 12.40 -0.09 -11.79
CA ILE A 345 11.16 0.54 -11.33
C ILE A 345 10.00 -0.44 -11.46
N ASN A 346 9.37 -0.79 -10.33
CA ASN A 346 8.18 -1.64 -10.27
C ASN A 346 8.24 -2.84 -11.24
N PRO A 347 9.28 -3.69 -11.18
CA PRO A 347 9.52 -4.71 -12.22
C PRO A 347 8.42 -5.76 -12.32
N HIS A 348 7.56 -5.87 -11.30
CA HIS A 348 6.45 -6.83 -11.27
C HIS A 348 5.07 -6.15 -11.45
N GLY A 349 5.05 -4.92 -11.98
CA GLY A 349 3.86 -4.08 -12.06
C GLY A 349 3.53 -3.40 -10.72
N GLY A 350 2.77 -2.33 -10.77
CA GLY A 350 2.41 -1.53 -9.60
C GLY A 350 0.90 -1.34 -9.45
N ALA A 351 0.50 -0.32 -8.69
CA ALA A 351 -0.89 -0.11 -8.31
C ALA A 351 -1.84 0.21 -9.48
N ILE A 352 -1.33 0.68 -10.61
CA ILE A 352 -2.12 0.86 -11.84
C ILE A 352 -2.62 -0.50 -12.34
N ALA A 353 -1.79 -1.55 -12.23
CA ALA A 353 -2.17 -2.90 -12.60
C ALA A 353 -2.88 -3.65 -11.47
N LEU A 354 -2.29 -3.67 -10.26
CA LEU A 354 -2.77 -4.49 -9.14
C LEU A 354 -3.92 -3.85 -8.36
N GLY A 355 -3.99 -2.53 -8.32
CA GLY A 355 -4.90 -1.77 -7.46
C GLY A 355 -4.22 -1.17 -6.21
N HIS A 356 -4.96 -0.32 -5.49
CA HIS A 356 -4.44 0.47 -4.37
C HIS A 356 -5.38 0.48 -3.17
N PRO A 357 -5.60 -0.65 -2.47
CA PRO A 357 -6.25 -0.62 -1.16
C PRO A 357 -5.32 0.10 -0.18
N LEU A 358 -5.71 1.31 0.24
CA LEU A 358 -4.82 2.31 0.86
C LEU A 358 -4.01 1.75 2.03
N GLY A 359 -4.69 1.16 3.01
CA GLY A 359 -4.06 0.59 4.20
C GLY A 359 -3.14 -0.60 3.93
N ALA A 360 -3.41 -1.38 2.89
CA ALA A 360 -2.65 -2.58 2.54
C ALA A 360 -1.43 -2.30 1.67
N SER A 361 -1.49 -1.28 0.81
CA SER A 361 -0.53 -1.08 -0.28
C SER A 361 0.92 -0.98 0.18
N GLY A 362 1.18 -0.29 1.29
CA GLY A 362 2.55 -0.15 1.79
C GLY A 362 3.18 -1.48 2.20
N ALA A 363 2.44 -2.35 2.89
CA ALA A 363 2.91 -3.68 3.27
C ALA A 363 3.04 -4.60 2.05
N ARG A 364 2.15 -4.50 1.05
CA ARG A 364 2.28 -5.22 -0.22
C ARG A 364 3.57 -4.83 -0.94
N LEU A 365 3.91 -3.55 -1.02
CA LEU A 365 5.16 -3.11 -1.64
C LEU A 365 6.40 -3.67 -0.91
N VAL A 366 6.37 -3.70 0.43
CA VAL A 366 7.45 -4.29 1.23
C VAL A 366 7.60 -5.79 0.92
N LEU A 367 6.50 -6.53 0.88
CA LEU A 367 6.50 -7.95 0.56
C LEU A 367 7.00 -8.21 -0.86
N THR A 368 6.48 -7.47 -1.85
CA THR A 368 6.89 -7.57 -3.25
C THR A 368 8.39 -7.28 -3.41
N ALA A 369 8.90 -6.21 -2.77
CA ALA A 369 10.32 -5.85 -2.82
C ALA A 369 11.22 -6.90 -2.16
N ALA A 370 10.85 -7.42 -0.98
CA ALA A 370 11.61 -8.44 -0.29
C ALA A 370 11.71 -9.74 -1.12
N ARG A 371 10.60 -10.18 -1.73
CA ARG A 371 10.57 -11.34 -2.63
C ARG A 371 11.31 -11.09 -3.94
N GLY A 372 11.15 -9.89 -4.50
CA GLY A 372 11.85 -9.48 -5.72
C GLY A 372 13.37 -9.53 -5.55
N LEU A 373 13.91 -9.00 -4.45
CA LEU A 373 15.34 -9.05 -4.15
C LEU A 373 15.89 -10.48 -4.07
N GLN A 374 15.10 -11.44 -3.58
CA GLN A 374 15.50 -12.84 -3.55
C GLN A 374 15.62 -13.43 -4.94
N ARG A 375 14.73 -13.04 -5.89
CA ARG A 375 14.74 -13.55 -7.27
C ARG A 375 15.82 -12.93 -8.15
N ILE A 376 16.02 -11.61 -8.06
CA ILE A 376 16.97 -10.89 -8.93
C ILE A 376 18.39 -10.87 -8.38
N GLU A 377 18.62 -11.41 -7.18
CA GLU A 377 19.90 -11.46 -6.49
C GLU A 377 20.60 -10.10 -6.30
N ARG A 378 19.81 -9.02 -6.26
CA ARG A 378 20.31 -7.68 -5.93
C ARG A 378 20.33 -7.47 -4.42
N ARG A 379 21.16 -6.51 -3.97
CA ARG A 379 21.40 -6.31 -2.54
C ARG A 379 20.34 -5.40 -1.92
N TYR A 380 20.05 -4.27 -2.51
CA TYR A 380 19.21 -3.24 -1.92
C TYR A 380 17.94 -2.98 -2.72
N ALA A 381 16.86 -2.71 -1.99
CA ALA A 381 15.65 -2.14 -2.56
C ALA A 381 15.21 -0.91 -1.75
N VAL A 382 14.54 0.02 -2.46
CA VAL A 382 13.82 1.12 -1.85
C VAL A 382 12.35 1.05 -2.19
N ILE A 383 11.51 1.25 -1.18
CA ILE A 383 10.04 1.23 -1.28
C ILE A 383 9.52 2.62 -0.92
N SER A 384 8.62 3.19 -1.70
CA SER A 384 8.07 4.51 -1.40
C SER A 384 6.63 4.70 -1.85
N LEU A 385 5.91 5.55 -1.13
CA LEU A 385 4.56 5.99 -1.46
C LEU A 385 4.43 7.50 -1.33
N CYS A 386 3.70 8.10 -2.28
CA CYS A 386 3.10 9.42 -2.09
C CYS A 386 1.89 9.29 -1.15
N VAL A 387 1.58 10.38 -0.48
CA VAL A 387 0.53 10.39 0.55
C VAL A 387 -0.28 11.67 0.40
N GLY A 388 -1.57 11.53 0.41
CA GLY A 388 -2.49 12.66 0.40
C GLY A 388 -2.14 13.72 1.46
N LEU A 389 -2.54 14.94 1.25
CA LEU A 389 -2.17 16.10 2.06
C LEU A 389 -0.66 16.42 2.04
N GLY A 390 0.07 15.99 0.99
CA GLY A 390 1.43 16.41 0.74
C GLY A 390 2.49 15.73 1.61
N GLN A 391 2.60 14.40 1.53
CA GLN A 391 3.65 13.66 2.22
C GLN A 391 4.29 12.62 1.30
N GLY A 392 5.48 12.14 1.68
CA GLY A 392 6.14 10.97 1.12
C GLY A 392 6.71 10.09 2.23
N VAL A 393 6.68 8.79 2.04
CA VAL A 393 7.30 7.82 2.96
C VAL A 393 8.15 6.86 2.16
N ALA A 394 9.35 6.55 2.65
CA ALA A 394 10.22 5.55 2.05
C ALA A 394 10.87 4.64 3.10
N MET A 395 11.22 3.43 2.66
CA MET A 395 11.96 2.43 3.41
C MET A 395 13.05 1.81 2.53
N VAL A 396 14.21 1.54 3.10
CA VAL A 396 15.31 0.82 2.45
C VAL A 396 15.46 -0.54 3.11
N ILE A 397 15.52 -1.58 2.28
CA ILE A 397 15.74 -2.96 2.72
C ILE A 397 16.96 -3.57 2.03
N GLU A 398 17.60 -4.50 2.71
CA GLU A 398 18.74 -5.28 2.24
C GLU A 398 18.38 -6.76 2.17
N ARG A 399 18.72 -7.43 1.08
CA ARG A 399 18.53 -8.87 0.92
C ARG A 399 19.33 -9.65 1.96
N CYS A 400 18.72 -10.58 2.67
CA CYS A 400 19.42 -11.57 3.49
C CYS A 400 19.83 -12.78 2.61
N ARG A 401 21.05 -13.27 2.80
CA ARG A 401 21.61 -14.42 2.07
C ARG A 401 21.44 -15.71 2.83
#